data_440abfbe7173fbaca0ea83c4efad0ef7
#
_entry.id   440abfbe7173fbaca0ea83c4efad0ef7
#
_cell.length_a   1.000
_cell.length_b   1.000
_cell.length_c   1.000
_cell.angle_alpha   90.00
_cell.angle_beta   90.00
_cell.angle_gamma   90.00
#
_symmetry.space_group_name_H-M   'P 1'
#
loop_
_entity.id
_entity.type
_entity.pdbx_description
1 polymer ?
#
loop_
_entity_poly.entity_id
_entity_poly.type
_entity_poly.pdbx_seq_one_letter_code
_entity_poly.pdbx_strand_id
1 'polypeptide(L)'
;MPDFGLYAYDGWRPTWPAAFIEWPDFGLPTDTDQATRLIVDAFDRAKSGQLVEVGCHAGNGRTGSIIACMVILAGIAPTDAIEWTREHYCWHAIDTKEQERWVEGFAPEPR
;
A
#
# COMPACT_ATOMS: atom_id res chain seq x y z
N MET A 1 -10.75 3.88 16.16
CA MET A 1 -9.33 3.45 16.14
C MET A 1 -9.23 2.18 15.29
N PRO A 2 -8.25 2.08 14.40
CA PRO A 2 -8.09 0.86 13.61
C PRO A 2 -7.58 -0.31 14.45
N ASP A 3 -7.80 -1.51 13.96
CA ASP A 3 -7.24 -2.72 14.58
C ASP A 3 -5.76 -2.88 14.22
N PHE A 4 -5.37 -2.38 13.05
CA PHE A 4 -4.00 -2.45 12.56
C PHE A 4 -3.73 -1.33 11.58
N GLY A 5 -2.52 -0.80 11.57
CA GLY A 5 -2.11 0.22 10.62
C GLY A 5 -0.89 -0.21 9.82
N LEU A 6 -0.87 0.13 8.54
CA LEU A 6 0.31 -0.02 7.68
C LEU A 6 0.67 1.36 7.14
N TYR A 7 1.85 1.84 7.48
CA TYR A 7 2.25 3.21 7.18
C TYR A 7 3.57 3.25 6.41
N ALA A 8 3.58 4.00 5.32
CA ALA A 8 4.79 4.30 4.55
C ALA A 8 5.43 5.57 5.12
N TYR A 9 5.63 5.60 6.41
CA TYR A 9 6.13 6.77 7.13
C TYR A 9 6.71 6.33 8.46
N ASP A 10 7.87 6.83 8.79
CA ASP A 10 8.55 6.53 10.04
C ASP A 10 8.75 7.83 10.82
N GLY A 11 8.35 7.87 12.05
CA GLY A 11 8.43 9.05 12.88
C GLY A 11 7.19 9.27 13.73
N TRP A 12 6.26 8.36 13.61
CA TRP A 12 5.02 8.40 14.35
C TRP A 12 4.74 7.02 14.94
N ARG A 13 4.19 6.98 16.11
CA ARG A 13 3.85 5.72 16.77
C ARG A 13 2.42 5.79 17.28
N PRO A 14 1.50 5.06 16.66
CA PRO A 14 0.11 5.01 17.11
C PRO A 14 -0.01 4.17 18.39
N THR A 15 -1.19 4.25 19.02
CA THR A 15 -1.50 3.45 20.21
C THR A 15 -2.04 2.05 19.85
N TRP A 16 -2.19 1.75 18.56
CA TRP A 16 -2.64 0.44 18.07
C TRP A 16 -1.52 -0.28 17.34
N PRO A 17 -1.66 -1.60 17.12
CA PRO A 17 -0.65 -2.35 16.37
C PRO A 17 -0.44 -1.79 14.97
N ALA A 18 0.82 -1.71 14.56
CA ALA A 18 1.15 -1.11 13.26
C ALA A 18 2.46 -1.68 12.73
N ALA A 19 2.62 -1.58 11.39
CA ALA A 19 3.87 -1.85 10.72
C ALA A 19 4.24 -0.64 9.87
N PHE A 20 5.54 -0.50 9.61
CA PHE A 20 6.05 0.67 8.90
C PHE A 20 6.93 0.22 7.74
N ILE A 21 6.72 0.83 6.58
CA ILE A 21 7.56 0.61 5.40
C ILE A 21 8.43 1.84 5.23
N GLU A 22 9.74 1.64 5.16
CA GLU A 22 10.64 2.72 4.82
C GLU A 22 10.48 3.03 3.33
N TRP A 23 9.92 4.20 3.05
CA TRP A 23 9.52 4.57 1.70
C TRP A 23 9.79 6.05 1.47
N PRO A 24 10.89 6.42 0.82
CA PRO A 24 11.17 7.83 0.54
C PRO A 24 10.07 8.44 -0.33
N ASP A 25 9.75 9.71 -0.07
CA ASP A 25 8.75 10.42 -0.83
C ASP A 25 9.13 10.46 -2.31
N PHE A 26 8.15 10.26 -3.18
CA PHE A 26 8.32 10.16 -4.65
C PHE A 26 9.22 9.00 -5.09
N GLY A 27 9.58 8.09 -4.20
CA GLY A 27 10.44 6.97 -4.51
C GLY A 27 9.74 5.62 -4.36
N LEU A 28 10.55 4.59 -4.20
CA LEU A 28 10.11 3.23 -3.94
C LEU A 28 10.52 2.81 -2.53
N PRO A 29 9.89 1.73 -1.99
CA PRO A 29 10.36 1.19 -0.72
C PRO A 29 11.84 0.82 -0.81
N THR A 30 12.59 1.06 0.27
CA THR A 30 14.01 0.71 0.30
C THR A 30 14.22 -0.80 0.34
N ASP A 31 13.24 -1.54 0.88
CA ASP A 31 13.23 -3.00 0.88
C ASP A 31 11.91 -3.46 0.28
N THR A 32 11.92 -3.77 -1.01
CA THR A 32 10.68 -4.11 -1.73
C THR A 32 10.12 -5.46 -1.30
N ASP A 33 10.96 -6.40 -0.88
CA ASP A 33 10.47 -7.69 -0.39
C ASP A 33 9.75 -7.53 0.95
N GLN A 34 10.31 -6.73 1.85
CA GLN A 34 9.66 -6.43 3.12
C GLN A 34 8.33 -5.71 2.88
N ALA A 35 8.32 -4.72 2.00
CA ALA A 35 7.12 -3.97 1.68
C ALA A 35 6.03 -4.90 1.15
N THR A 36 6.39 -5.81 0.25
CA THR A 36 5.43 -6.78 -0.30
C THR A 36 4.84 -7.65 0.81
N ARG A 37 5.67 -8.17 1.71
CA ARG A 37 5.19 -9.01 2.82
C ARG A 37 4.25 -8.24 3.74
N LEU A 38 4.57 -6.98 4.05
CA LEU A 38 3.74 -6.15 4.92
C LEU A 38 2.41 -5.80 4.28
N ILE A 39 2.42 -5.53 2.96
CA ILE A 39 1.18 -5.25 2.23
C ILE A 39 0.28 -6.48 2.20
N VAL A 40 0.84 -7.65 1.92
CA VAL A 40 0.09 -8.90 1.92
C VAL A 40 -0.50 -9.19 3.31
N ASP A 41 0.30 -9.01 4.36
CA ASP A 41 -0.19 -9.21 5.73
C ASP A 41 -1.34 -8.26 6.06
N ALA A 42 -1.21 -6.98 5.71
CA ALA A 42 -2.26 -6.01 5.98
C ALA A 42 -3.55 -6.36 5.22
N PHE A 43 -3.41 -6.78 3.96
CA PHE A 43 -4.55 -7.23 3.16
C PHE A 43 -5.24 -8.43 3.81
N ASP A 44 -4.47 -9.41 4.25
CA ASP A 44 -5.02 -10.61 4.90
C ASP A 44 -5.75 -10.26 6.19
N ARG A 45 -5.23 -9.31 6.97
CA ARG A 45 -5.90 -8.82 8.17
C ARG A 45 -7.25 -8.17 7.83
N ALA A 46 -7.28 -7.33 6.81
CA ALA A 46 -8.52 -6.68 6.37
C ALA A 46 -9.53 -7.74 5.89
N LYS A 47 -9.06 -8.72 5.15
CA LYS A 47 -9.91 -9.78 4.63
C LYS A 47 -10.50 -10.63 5.76
N SER A 48 -9.77 -10.75 6.88
CA SER A 48 -10.26 -11.50 8.05
C SER A 48 -11.22 -10.69 8.93
N GLY A 49 -11.47 -9.44 8.59
CA GLY A 49 -12.44 -8.60 9.30
C GLY A 49 -11.85 -7.50 10.17
N GLN A 50 -10.52 -7.36 10.20
CA GLN A 50 -9.91 -6.26 10.94
C GLN A 50 -10.09 -4.93 10.21
N LEU A 51 -10.23 -3.85 10.96
CA LEU A 51 -10.22 -2.51 10.41
C LEU A 51 -8.77 -2.08 10.22
N VAL A 52 -8.32 -2.03 8.97
CA VAL A 52 -6.93 -1.72 8.64
C VAL A 52 -6.84 -0.30 8.06
N GLU A 53 -5.95 0.49 8.63
CA GLU A 53 -5.64 1.82 8.11
C GLU A 53 -4.35 1.78 7.31
N VAL A 54 -4.32 2.47 6.18
CA VAL A 54 -3.12 2.65 5.36
C VAL A 54 -2.84 4.13 5.25
N GLY A 55 -1.61 4.55 5.48
CA GLY A 55 -1.28 5.95 5.44
C GLY A 55 0.18 6.24 5.11
N CYS A 56 0.45 7.49 4.81
CA CYS A 56 1.80 8.00 4.64
C CYS A 56 1.80 9.50 4.94
N HIS A 57 3.00 10.07 5.07
CA HIS A 57 3.14 11.50 5.24
C HIS A 57 2.78 12.17 3.91
N ALA A 58 1.90 13.15 3.91
CA ALA A 58 1.40 13.84 2.72
C ALA A 58 0.44 13.05 1.81
N GLY A 59 0.18 11.81 2.07
CA GLY A 59 -1.09 11.15 1.81
C GLY A 59 -1.48 10.58 0.45
N ASN A 60 -0.73 10.71 -0.65
CA ASN A 60 -1.29 10.28 -1.94
C ASN A 60 -0.46 9.26 -2.71
N GLY A 61 0.83 9.53 -2.94
CA GLY A 61 1.64 8.66 -3.77
C GLY A 61 1.92 7.30 -3.16
N ARG A 62 2.48 7.29 -1.97
CA ARG A 62 2.86 6.05 -1.27
C ARG A 62 1.64 5.29 -0.81
N THR A 63 0.67 5.99 -0.20
CA THR A 63 -0.59 5.37 0.21
C THR A 63 -1.32 4.81 -0.99
N GLY A 64 -1.40 5.56 -2.09
CA GLY A 64 -2.04 5.11 -3.31
C GLY A 64 -1.38 3.87 -3.90
N SER A 65 -0.04 3.80 -3.84
CA SER A 65 0.68 2.62 -4.32
C SER A 65 0.36 1.38 -3.49
N ILE A 66 0.27 1.53 -2.16
CA ILE A 66 -0.11 0.43 -1.28
C ILE A 66 -1.54 -0.02 -1.59
N ILE A 67 -2.47 0.92 -1.73
CA ILE A 67 -3.87 0.60 -2.04
C ILE A 67 -3.97 -0.12 -3.38
N ALA A 68 -3.25 0.33 -4.39
CA ALA A 68 -3.24 -0.33 -5.70
C ALA A 68 -2.74 -1.77 -5.60
N CYS A 69 -1.70 -2.02 -4.80
CA CYS A 69 -1.23 -3.39 -4.57
C CYS A 69 -2.31 -4.24 -3.88
N MET A 70 -3.03 -3.69 -2.92
CA MET A 70 -4.12 -4.40 -2.26
C MET A 70 -5.26 -4.71 -3.23
N VAL A 71 -5.54 -3.80 -4.15
CA VAL A 71 -6.55 -3.99 -5.19
C VAL A 71 -6.16 -5.16 -6.11
N ILE A 72 -4.87 -5.28 -6.44
CA ILE A 72 -4.36 -6.44 -7.18
C ILE A 72 -4.59 -7.73 -6.39
N LEU A 73 -4.30 -7.71 -5.10
CA LEU A 73 -4.53 -8.88 -4.25
C LEU A 73 -6.01 -9.26 -4.18
N ALA A 74 -6.89 -8.28 -4.33
CA ALA A 74 -8.34 -8.52 -4.35
C ALA A 74 -8.85 -9.05 -5.70
N GLY A 75 -8.00 -9.12 -6.72
CA GLY A 75 -8.36 -9.73 -8.01
C GLY A 75 -8.45 -8.79 -9.19
N ILE A 76 -8.15 -7.52 -9.02
CA ILE A 76 -8.11 -6.56 -10.14
C ILE A 76 -6.78 -6.74 -10.88
N ALA A 77 -6.83 -6.73 -12.21
CA ALA A 77 -5.60 -6.87 -13.00
C ALA A 77 -4.61 -5.73 -12.70
N PRO A 78 -3.31 -6.01 -12.65
CA PRO A 78 -2.31 -4.95 -12.36
C PRO A 78 -2.41 -3.76 -13.30
N THR A 79 -2.76 -3.97 -14.56
CA THR A 79 -2.91 -2.89 -15.53
C THR A 79 -4.11 -1.99 -15.22
N ASP A 80 -5.08 -2.49 -14.47
CA ASP A 80 -6.29 -1.74 -14.13
C ASP A 80 -6.25 -1.18 -12.71
N ALA A 81 -5.35 -1.68 -11.87
CA ALA A 81 -5.32 -1.35 -10.46
C ALA A 81 -5.03 0.13 -10.20
N ILE A 82 -4.16 0.73 -10.98
CA ILE A 82 -3.79 2.14 -10.82
C ILE A 82 -4.99 3.02 -11.16
N GLU A 83 -5.66 2.74 -12.27
CA GLU A 83 -6.84 3.49 -12.66
C GLU A 83 -7.96 3.33 -11.64
N TRP A 84 -8.18 2.10 -11.17
CA TRP A 84 -9.17 1.83 -10.13
C TRP A 84 -8.88 2.67 -8.88
N THR A 85 -7.63 2.72 -8.46
CA THR A 85 -7.23 3.47 -7.26
C THR A 85 -7.46 4.97 -7.45
N ARG A 86 -7.13 5.49 -8.63
CA ARG A 86 -7.33 6.90 -8.92
C ARG A 86 -8.81 7.28 -8.98
N GLU A 87 -9.67 6.37 -9.40
CA GLU A 87 -11.11 6.62 -9.45
C GLU A 87 -11.79 6.51 -8.08
N HIS A 88 -11.31 5.60 -7.22
CA HIS A 88 -12.01 5.26 -5.97
C HIS A 88 -11.36 5.83 -4.72
N TYR A 89 -10.08 6.18 -4.78
CA TYR A 89 -9.37 6.75 -3.64
C TYR A 89 -9.00 8.21 -3.89
N CYS A 90 -8.14 8.47 -4.86
CA CYS A 90 -7.67 9.82 -5.14
C CYS A 90 -7.18 9.88 -6.58
N TRP A 91 -7.64 10.88 -7.36
CA TRP A 91 -7.31 10.96 -8.78
C TRP A 91 -5.82 11.15 -9.04
N HIS A 92 -5.08 11.68 -8.09
CA HIS A 92 -3.63 11.88 -8.22
C HIS A 92 -2.82 10.92 -7.35
N ALA A 93 -3.39 9.77 -7.01
CA ALA A 93 -2.67 8.70 -6.32
C ALA A 93 -1.58 8.15 -7.24
N ILE A 94 -0.49 7.70 -6.64
CA ILE A 94 0.67 7.14 -7.34
C ILE A 94 1.37 8.23 -8.14
N ASP A 95 2.40 8.82 -7.52
CA ASP A 95 2.98 10.08 -7.99
C ASP A 95 3.91 9.95 -9.19
N THR A 96 4.60 8.80 -9.35
CA THR A 96 5.68 8.69 -10.30
C THR A 96 5.52 7.49 -11.22
N LYS A 97 6.16 7.54 -12.40
CA LYS A 97 6.17 6.42 -13.32
C LYS A 97 6.86 5.20 -12.73
N GLU A 98 7.86 5.42 -11.88
CA GLU A 98 8.55 4.34 -11.20
C GLU A 98 7.61 3.61 -10.25
N GLN A 99 6.80 4.36 -9.50
CA GLN A 99 5.78 3.79 -8.63
C GLN A 99 4.73 3.03 -9.44
N GLU A 100 4.30 3.57 -10.58
CA GLU A 100 3.37 2.89 -11.47
C GLU A 100 3.92 1.54 -11.91
N ARG A 101 5.18 1.51 -12.35
CA ARG A 101 5.82 0.26 -12.80
C ARG A 101 5.95 -0.74 -11.67
N TRP A 102 6.27 -0.27 -10.47
CA TRP A 102 6.36 -1.16 -9.31
C TRP A 102 5.01 -1.80 -8.99
N VAL A 103 3.93 -1.02 -9.02
CA VAL A 103 2.57 -1.53 -8.80
C VAL A 103 2.21 -2.54 -9.88
N GLU A 104 2.44 -2.21 -11.17
CA GLU A 104 2.10 -3.09 -12.27
C GLU A 104 2.86 -4.42 -12.20
N GLY A 105 4.06 -4.41 -11.64
CA GLY A 105 4.85 -5.62 -11.44
C GLY A 105 4.59 -6.34 -10.12
N PHE A 106 3.66 -5.85 -9.32
CA PHE A 106 3.40 -6.43 -8.01
C PHE A 106 2.77 -7.83 -8.16
N ALA A 107 3.55 -8.84 -7.82
CA ALA A 107 3.14 -10.24 -7.97
C ALA A 107 3.71 -11.03 -6.81
N PRO A 108 3.06 -10.98 -5.63
CA PRO A 108 3.57 -11.73 -4.48
C PRO A 108 3.47 -13.23 -4.71
N GLU A 109 4.28 -13.99 -4.00
CA GLU A 109 4.24 -15.43 -4.12
C GLU A 109 2.88 -15.98 -3.66
N PRO A 110 2.43 -17.10 -4.23
CA PRO A 110 1.18 -17.73 -3.77
C PRO A 110 1.24 -18.08 -2.29
N ARG A 111 0.11 -17.93 -1.63
CA ARG A 111 -0.04 -18.18 -0.19
C ARG A 111 -0.89 -19.39 0.08
#